data_d3be6a2f08d1b687ec7e09e118325970
#
_entry.id   d3be6a2f08d1b687ec7e09e118325970
#
_cell.length_a   1.000
_cell.length_b   1.000
_cell.length_c   1.000
_cell.angle_alpha   90.00
_cell.angle_beta   90.00
_cell.angle_gamma   90.00
#
_symmetry.space_group_name_H-M   'P 1'
#
loop_
_entity.id
_entity.type
_entity.pdbx_description
1 polymer ?
#
loop_
_entity_poly.entity_id
_entity_poly.type
_entity_poly.pdbx_seq_one_letter_code
_entity_poly.pdbx_strand_id
1 'polypeptide(L)' 'MPWEVRKSRRSGYDIVKSDTGKKVGHSETREMAEASVRAREANYRRKWKR' A
#
# COMPACT_ATOMS: atom_id res chain seq x y z
N MET A 1 -3.42 -6.45 -7.73
CA MET A 1 -2.43 -5.62 -7.06
C MET A 1 -2.02 -6.24 -5.75
N PRO A 2 -0.74 -6.24 -5.48
CA PRO A 2 -0.25 -6.87 -4.24
C PRO A 2 -0.52 -6.06 -2.96
N TRP A 3 -1.00 -4.83 -3.10
CA TRP A 3 -1.28 -4.00 -1.92
C TRP A 3 -2.68 -3.44 -1.97
N GLU A 4 -3.24 -3.21 -0.80
CA GLU A 4 -4.56 -2.62 -0.65
C GLU A 4 -4.52 -1.49 0.34
N VAL A 5 -5.42 -0.53 0.15
CA VAL A 5 -5.60 0.55 1.11
C VAL A 5 -6.86 0.26 1.90
N ARG A 6 -6.72 0.20 3.21
CA ARG A 6 -7.85 -0.05 4.10
C ARG A 6 -7.98 1.06 5.10
N LYS A 7 -9.19 1.34 5.47
CA LYS A 7 -9.44 2.36 6.48
C LYS A 7 -9.02 1.86 7.85
N SER A 8 -8.22 2.67 8.52
CA SER A 8 -7.76 2.32 9.85
C SER A 8 -8.86 2.53 10.87
N ARG A 9 -8.81 1.79 11.95
CA ARG A 9 -9.76 1.95 13.02
C ARG A 9 -9.63 3.28 13.71
N ARG A 10 -8.41 3.71 13.90
CA ARG A 10 -8.16 4.95 14.61
C ARG A 10 -8.34 6.16 13.72
N SER A 11 -7.42 6.33 12.83
CA SER A 11 -7.49 7.42 11.89
C SER A 11 -6.55 7.11 10.75
N GLY A 12 -6.81 7.70 9.61
CA GLY A 12 -5.98 7.47 8.46
C GLY A 12 -6.29 6.15 7.79
N TYR A 13 -5.35 5.67 7.03
CA TYR A 13 -5.52 4.47 6.22
C TYR A 13 -4.31 3.57 6.33
N ASP A 14 -4.55 2.28 6.33
CA ASP A 14 -3.48 1.29 6.40
C ASP A 14 -3.23 0.71 5.04
N ILE A 15 -1.97 0.44 4.77
CA ILE A 15 -1.58 -0.24 3.54
C ILE A 15 -1.29 -1.68 3.90
N VAL A 16 -2.02 -2.58 3.27
CA VAL A 16 -1.97 -3.99 3.60
C VAL A 16 -1.57 -4.76 2.36
N LYS A 17 -0.69 -5.73 2.56
CA LYS A 17 -0.31 -6.61 1.47
C LYS A 17 -1.40 -7.64 1.27
N SER A 18 -1.99 -7.68 0.09
CA SER A 18 -3.14 -8.55 -0.13
C SER A 18 -2.80 -10.03 -0.08
N ASP A 19 -1.55 -10.38 -0.36
CA ASP A 19 -1.14 -11.79 -0.30
C ASP A 19 -1.28 -12.36 1.09
N THR A 20 -0.70 -11.68 2.05
CA THR A 20 -0.62 -12.16 3.42
C THR A 20 -1.56 -11.44 4.36
N GLY A 21 -2.11 -10.32 3.93
CA GLY A 21 -2.95 -9.50 4.79
C GLY A 21 -2.14 -8.75 5.82
N LYS A 22 -0.86 -8.65 5.61
CA LYS A 22 0.02 -8.02 6.59
C LYS A 22 0.08 -6.53 6.36
N LYS A 23 -0.02 -5.77 7.44
CA LYS A 23 0.09 -4.33 7.37
C LYS A 23 1.52 -3.93 7.09
N VAL A 24 1.72 -3.19 6.02
CA VAL A 24 3.08 -2.78 5.63
C VAL A 24 3.29 -1.28 5.71
N GLY A 25 2.23 -0.52 5.98
CA GLY A 25 2.38 0.91 6.08
C GLY A 25 1.13 1.58 6.57
N HIS A 26 1.22 2.88 6.77
CA HIS A 26 0.12 3.67 7.28
C HIS A 26 0.22 5.08 6.73
N SER A 27 -0.89 5.67 6.41
CA SER A 27 -0.94 7.04 5.91
C SER A 27 -2.11 7.76 6.55
N GLU A 28 -1.99 9.07 6.65
CA GLU A 28 -3.04 9.84 7.28
C GLU A 28 -4.23 10.05 6.37
N THR A 29 -4.00 10.09 5.08
CA THR A 29 -5.07 10.30 4.13
C THR A 29 -5.06 9.20 3.10
N ARG A 30 -6.21 9.00 2.47
CA ARG A 30 -6.34 8.01 1.43
C ARG A 30 -5.45 8.34 0.25
N GLU A 31 -5.35 9.60 -0.04
CA GLU A 31 -4.52 10.06 -1.15
C GLU A 31 -3.07 9.65 -0.96
N MET A 32 -2.57 9.87 0.24
CA MET A 32 -1.20 9.50 0.56
C MET A 32 -1.02 7.98 0.53
N ALA A 33 -2.01 7.27 1.01
CA ALA A 33 -1.94 5.83 1.01
C ALA A 33 -1.88 5.29 -0.42
N GLU A 34 -2.70 5.84 -1.28
CA GLU A 34 -2.71 5.41 -2.67
C GLU A 34 -1.40 5.75 -3.36
N ALA A 35 -0.85 6.91 -3.04
CA ALA A 35 0.44 7.30 -3.61
C ALA A 35 1.53 6.34 -3.16
N SER A 36 1.48 5.93 -1.91
CA SER A 36 2.45 4.96 -1.39
C SER A 36 2.34 3.63 -2.10
N VAL A 37 1.11 3.18 -2.31
CA VAL A 37 0.89 1.93 -3.02
C VAL A 37 1.41 2.02 -4.43
N ARG A 38 1.16 3.12 -5.08
CA ARG A 38 1.62 3.33 -6.45
C ARG A 38 3.14 3.29 -6.53
N ALA A 39 3.79 3.93 -5.57
CA ALA A 39 5.25 3.93 -5.54
C ALA A 39 5.79 2.52 -5.34
N ARG A 40 5.16 1.76 -4.46
CA ARG A 40 5.57 0.39 -4.21
C ARG A 40 5.40 -0.46 -5.45
N GLU A 41 4.31 -0.26 -6.16
CA GLU A 41 4.05 -1.00 -7.38
C GLU A 41 5.07 -0.71 -8.46
N ALA A 42 5.46 0.54 -8.57
CA ALA A 42 6.44 0.93 -9.54
C ALA A 42 7.77 0.24 -9.26
N ASN A 43 8.16 0.19 -8.00
CA ASN A 43 9.39 -0.48 -7.61
C ASN A 43 9.29 -1.99 -7.81
N TYR A 44 8.12 -2.53 -7.52
CA TYR A 44 7.90 -3.95 -7.69
C TYR A 44 8.06 -4.34 -9.15
N ARG A 45 7.45 -3.58 -10.03
CA ARG A 45 7.55 -3.84 -11.46
C ARG A 45 8.96 -3.73 -11.97
N ARG A 46 9.67 -2.74 -11.46
CA ARG A 46 11.03 -2.53 -11.86
C ARG A 46 11.89 -3.73 -11.56
N LYS A 47 11.69 -4.29 -10.39
CA LYS A 47 12.47 -5.45 -9.98
C LYS A 47 12.21 -6.64 -10.87
N TRP A 48 10.98 -6.82 -11.25
CA TRP A 48 10.60 -7.97 -12.04
C TRP A 48 10.92 -7.81 -13.51
N LYS A 49 10.96 -6.59 -13.94
CA LYS A 49 11.23 -6.33 -15.34
C LYS A 49 12.72 -6.47 -15.61
N ARG A 50 13.03 -7.20 -16.65
CA ARG A 50 14.45 -7.43 -16.97
C ARG A 50 14.76 -7.07 -18.38
#